data_ddecd06463416d44cbf238390ab4275e
#
_entry.id   ddecd06463416d44cbf238390ab4275e
#
_cell.length_a   1.000
_cell.length_b   1.000
_cell.length_c   1.000
_cell.angle_alpha   90.00
_cell.angle_beta   90.00
_cell.angle_gamma   90.00
#
_symmetry.space_group_name_H-M   'P 1'
#
loop_
_entity.id
_entity.type
_entity.pdbx_description
1 polymer ?
#
loop_
_entity_poly.entity_id
_entity_poly.type
_entity_poly.pdbx_seq_one_letter_code
_entity_poly.pdbx_strand_id
1 'polypeptide(L)'
;SSLGHTGLLKISETAITTGNIGYAVNSFTELGLNKEKRFNGVLNYNTNHFGKQQFDFNLNGSIGKDWFYSGSVYQNFDPGSFKLRFAQYQDRTQIYKFALTKFYHEGRGQLSAIYHYSNSHWLSNATTGAPFIYVGDGSVKEIPGFSLGTSSYLPDVSDIVYMDIRTGEMKKTSLYDATASKGNQFTLLNRYKWDNGLE
;
A
#
# COMPACT_ATOMS: atom_id res chain seq x y z
N SER A 1 5.78 8.92 5.67
CA SER A 1 6.58 8.36 4.58
C SER A 1 6.85 6.88 4.85
N SER A 2 6.68 6.03 3.86
CA SER A 2 7.01 4.62 3.99
C SER A 2 8.51 4.42 3.89
N LEU A 3 9.06 3.38 4.56
CA LEU A 3 10.46 2.94 4.44
C LEU A 3 10.74 2.39 3.02
N GLY A 4 10.54 3.18 1.99
CA GLY A 4 10.83 2.76 0.63
C GLY A 4 10.76 3.89 -0.36
N HIS A 5 11.52 3.75 -1.41
CA HIS A 5 11.46 4.63 -2.56
C HIS A 5 11.39 3.81 -3.84
N THR A 6 10.87 4.44 -4.88
CA THR A 6 10.76 3.83 -6.20
C THR A 6 11.67 4.59 -7.16
N GLY A 7 12.54 3.87 -7.83
CA GLY A 7 13.44 4.42 -8.84
C GLY A 7 13.15 3.86 -10.22
N LEU A 8 13.30 4.68 -11.25
CA LEU A 8 13.27 4.27 -12.64
C LEU A 8 14.70 3.90 -13.08
N LEU A 9 14.89 2.66 -13.50
CA LEU A 9 16.16 2.22 -14.05
C LEU A 9 16.30 2.64 -15.52
N LYS A 10 17.55 2.92 -15.94
CA LYS A 10 17.86 3.10 -17.35
C LYS A 10 17.66 1.79 -18.12
N ILE A 11 17.33 1.89 -19.41
CA ILE A 11 17.04 0.71 -20.23
C ILE A 11 18.19 -0.31 -20.24
N SER A 12 19.45 0.16 -20.30
CA SER A 12 20.62 -0.71 -20.27
C SER A 12 20.78 -1.47 -18.96
N GLU A 13 20.53 -0.81 -17.82
CA GLU A 13 20.57 -1.43 -16.50
C GLU A 13 19.39 -2.40 -16.32
N THR A 14 18.24 -2.07 -16.86
CA THR A 14 17.05 -2.94 -16.87
C THR A 14 17.31 -4.24 -17.62
N ALA A 15 17.92 -4.17 -18.83
CA ALA A 15 18.23 -5.35 -19.62
C ALA A 15 19.21 -6.30 -18.91
N ILE A 16 20.20 -5.76 -18.20
CA ILE A 16 21.19 -6.53 -17.44
C ILE A 16 20.57 -7.16 -16.18
N THR A 17 19.77 -6.40 -15.43
CA THR A 17 19.28 -6.83 -14.12
C THR A 17 17.99 -7.64 -14.17
N THR A 18 17.15 -7.42 -15.16
CA THR A 18 15.83 -8.07 -15.28
C THR A 18 15.66 -8.95 -16.50
N GLY A 19 16.61 -8.90 -17.45
CA GLY A 19 16.51 -9.63 -18.72
C GLY A 19 15.47 -9.07 -19.71
N ASN A 20 14.86 -7.95 -19.40
CA ASN A 20 13.83 -7.29 -20.20
C ASN A 20 14.34 -6.01 -20.83
N ILE A 21 13.92 -5.74 -22.06
CA ILE A 21 14.16 -4.46 -22.73
C ILE A 21 12.91 -3.60 -22.56
N GLY A 22 13.04 -2.49 -21.83
CA GLY A 22 11.89 -1.59 -21.58
C GLY A 22 12.02 -0.81 -20.28
N TYR A 23 10.89 -0.47 -19.71
CA TYR A 23 10.83 0.21 -18.42
C TYR A 23 10.73 -0.79 -17.28
N ALA A 24 11.56 -0.63 -16.26
CA ALA A 24 11.42 -1.33 -14.99
C ALA A 24 11.28 -0.31 -13.86
N VAL A 25 10.33 -0.56 -12.98
CA VAL A 25 10.15 0.21 -11.74
C VAL A 25 10.63 -0.67 -10.60
N ASN A 26 11.74 -0.31 -10.00
CA ASN A 26 12.25 -0.97 -8.82
C ASN A 26 11.80 -0.21 -7.56
N SER A 27 11.22 -0.94 -6.63
CA SER A 27 10.90 -0.42 -5.31
C SER A 27 11.92 -0.96 -4.32
N PHE A 28 12.65 -0.03 -3.69
CA PHE A 28 13.65 -0.36 -2.70
C PHE A 28 13.10 -0.11 -1.30
N THR A 29 13.30 -1.05 -0.41
CA THR A 29 13.00 -0.84 1.01
C THR A 29 14.22 -0.21 1.68
N GLU A 30 14.04 0.99 2.21
CA GLU A 30 15.06 1.62 3.04
C GLU A 30 15.17 0.88 4.37
N LEU A 31 16.36 0.41 4.69
CA LEU A 31 16.64 -0.33 5.92
C LEU A 31 16.81 0.58 7.13
N GLY A 32 16.85 1.91 6.92
CA GLY A 32 16.97 2.90 7.99
C GLY A 32 18.25 2.75 8.81
N LEU A 33 19.38 2.44 8.15
CA LEU A 33 20.68 2.20 8.79
C LEU A 33 21.21 3.49 9.42
N ASN A 34 20.94 3.71 10.70
CA ASN A 34 21.42 4.87 11.44
C ASN A 34 22.61 4.45 12.33
N LYS A 35 23.82 4.83 11.93
CA LYS A 35 25.06 4.52 12.67
C LYS A 35 25.33 5.48 13.81
N GLU A 36 24.72 6.67 13.78
CA GLU A 36 25.05 7.75 14.72
C GLU A 36 24.17 7.73 15.98
N LYS A 37 22.95 7.22 15.85
CA LYS A 37 21.97 7.25 16.95
C LYS A 37 21.51 5.86 17.31
N ARG A 38 21.41 5.60 18.61
CA ARG A 38 20.79 4.37 19.12
C ARG A 38 19.27 4.37 18.89
N PHE A 39 18.67 5.53 18.85
CA PHE A 39 17.26 5.73 18.58
C PHE A 39 17.05 7.03 17.83
N ASN A 40 16.27 6.96 16.78
CA ASN A 40 15.76 8.12 16.07
C ASN A 40 14.33 7.81 15.63
N GLY A 41 13.40 8.70 15.92
CA GLY A 41 11.98 8.47 15.59
C GLY A 41 11.31 9.76 15.14
N VAL A 42 10.36 9.60 14.23
CA VAL A 42 9.51 10.69 13.72
C VAL A 42 8.07 10.22 13.78
N LEU A 43 7.22 11.04 14.37
CA LEU A 43 5.79 10.85 14.43
C LEU A 43 5.09 11.97 13.69
N ASN A 44 4.21 11.62 12.75
CA ASN A 44 3.31 12.54 12.09
C ASN A 44 1.87 12.14 12.36
N TYR A 45 1.06 13.11 12.72
CA TYR A 45 -0.37 12.95 12.83
C TYR A 45 -1.08 14.00 11.97
N ASN A 46 -2.02 13.55 11.18
CA ASN A 46 -2.80 14.42 10.29
C ASN A 46 -4.29 14.12 10.45
N THR A 47 -5.07 15.16 10.59
CA THR A 47 -6.53 15.09 10.69
C THR A 47 -7.17 16.25 9.94
N ASN A 48 -8.45 16.12 9.62
CA ASN A 48 -9.24 17.19 9.05
C ASN A 48 -10.65 17.23 9.65
N HIS A 49 -11.41 18.27 9.33
CA HIS A 49 -12.77 18.46 9.85
C HIS A 49 -13.81 17.46 9.33
N PHE A 50 -13.45 16.61 8.34
CA PHE A 50 -14.30 15.54 7.84
C PHE A 50 -14.13 14.23 8.62
N GLY A 51 -13.21 14.19 9.57
CA GLY A 51 -12.97 13.01 10.41
C GLY A 51 -11.84 12.09 9.94
N LYS A 52 -11.00 12.55 8.99
CA LYS A 52 -9.78 11.83 8.61
C LYS A 52 -8.84 11.73 9.81
N GLN A 53 -8.28 10.55 10.02
CA GLN A 53 -7.27 10.24 11.03
C GLN A 53 -6.11 9.53 10.33
N GLN A 54 -4.96 10.16 10.29
CA GLN A 54 -3.76 9.58 9.69
C GLN A 54 -2.61 9.64 10.70
N PHE A 55 -1.99 8.51 10.92
CA PHE A 55 -0.88 8.32 11.82
C PHE A 55 0.28 7.69 11.05
N ASP A 56 1.45 8.31 11.13
CA ASP A 56 2.69 7.84 10.50
C ASP A 56 3.80 7.92 11.54
N PHE A 57 4.33 6.78 11.92
CA PHE A 57 5.43 6.67 12.86
C PHE A 57 6.58 5.91 12.21
N ASN A 58 7.75 6.51 12.19
CA ASN A 58 8.98 5.92 11.68
C ASN A 58 10.04 5.95 12.76
N LEU A 59 10.72 4.84 12.95
CA LEU A 59 11.83 4.73 13.88
C LEU A 59 12.99 3.99 13.24
N ASN A 60 14.20 4.34 13.63
CA ASN A 60 15.42 3.61 13.29
C ASN A 60 16.50 3.84 14.33
N GLY A 61 17.49 2.95 14.34
CA GLY A 61 18.59 3.06 15.28
C GLY A 61 19.56 1.89 15.20
N SER A 62 20.53 1.92 16.12
CA SER A 62 21.55 0.89 16.25
C SER A 62 21.50 0.19 17.62
N ILE A 63 21.74 -1.12 17.60
CA ILE A 63 21.93 -1.97 18.79
C ILE A 63 23.38 -2.47 18.80
N GLY A 64 24.29 -1.64 19.33
CA GLY A 64 25.71 -1.91 19.28
C GLY A 64 26.38 -1.52 17.95
N LYS A 65 27.48 -2.18 17.60
CA LYS A 65 28.29 -1.82 16.43
C LYS A 65 27.70 -2.27 15.09
N ASP A 66 27.09 -3.44 15.07
CA ASP A 66 26.81 -4.17 13.82
C ASP A 66 25.33 -4.46 13.60
N TRP A 67 24.48 -4.14 14.56
CA TRP A 67 23.06 -4.35 14.48
C TRP A 67 22.30 -3.04 14.32
N PHE A 68 21.38 -3.03 13.37
CA PHE A 68 20.52 -1.90 13.05
C PHE A 68 19.07 -2.35 12.96
N TYR A 69 18.19 -1.50 13.39
CA TYR A 69 16.75 -1.74 13.27
C TYR A 69 16.04 -0.56 12.64
N SER A 70 14.96 -0.84 11.97
CA SER A 70 14.02 0.18 11.53
C SER A 70 12.59 -0.35 11.63
N GLY A 71 11.66 0.56 11.80
CA GLY A 71 10.25 0.27 11.82
C GLY A 71 9.44 1.43 11.29
N SER A 72 8.36 1.12 10.59
CA SER A 72 7.34 2.11 10.25
C SER A 72 5.94 1.56 10.49
N VAL A 73 5.10 2.43 10.99
CA VAL A 73 3.68 2.19 11.20
C VAL A 73 2.93 3.29 10.47
N TYR A 74 2.10 2.92 9.53
CA TYR A 74 1.20 3.83 8.84
C TYR A 74 -0.23 3.35 9.06
N GLN A 75 -1.07 4.24 9.56
CA GLN A 75 -2.50 4.00 9.70
C GLN A 75 -3.25 5.19 9.12
N ASN A 76 -4.22 4.90 8.28
CA ASN A 76 -5.11 5.89 7.71
C ASN A 76 -6.55 5.41 7.87
N PHE A 77 -7.38 6.30 8.36
CA PHE A 77 -8.82 6.19 8.32
C PHE A 77 -9.37 7.47 7.72
N ASP A 78 -10.01 7.37 6.56
CA ASP A 78 -10.65 8.48 5.89
C ASP A 78 -12.10 8.10 5.60
N PRO A 79 -13.07 8.70 6.30
CA PRO A 79 -14.49 8.45 6.08
C PRO A 79 -15.02 9.15 4.83
N GLY A 80 -14.15 9.92 4.14
CA GLY A 80 -14.53 10.72 2.97
C GLY A 80 -15.11 12.10 3.31
N SER A 81 -14.91 13.00 2.39
CA SER A 81 -15.36 14.40 2.50
C SER A 81 -16.81 14.59 2.08
N PHE A 82 -17.40 13.61 1.41
CA PHE A 82 -18.74 13.69 0.83
C PHE A 82 -19.61 12.54 1.33
N LYS A 83 -20.81 12.88 1.75
CA LYS A 83 -21.90 11.92 1.93
C LYS A 83 -22.81 12.01 0.72
N LEU A 84 -22.57 11.15 -0.25
CA LEU A 84 -23.40 11.05 -1.42
C LEU A 84 -24.61 10.16 -1.13
N ARG A 85 -25.74 10.50 -1.73
CA ARG A 85 -26.91 9.63 -1.71
C ARG A 85 -26.59 8.34 -2.48
N PHE A 86 -26.78 7.18 -1.87
CA PHE A 86 -26.49 5.86 -2.45
C PHE A 86 -25.01 5.58 -2.74
N ALA A 87 -24.10 6.32 -2.13
CA ALA A 87 -22.67 6.06 -2.28
C ALA A 87 -21.94 6.21 -0.95
N GLN A 88 -20.93 5.39 -0.76
CA GLN A 88 -20.05 5.47 0.39
C GLN A 88 -18.60 5.59 -0.09
N TYR A 89 -17.85 6.41 0.59
CA TYR A 89 -16.41 6.46 0.45
C TYR A 89 -15.79 6.18 1.80
N GLN A 90 -14.87 5.26 1.84
CA GLN A 90 -14.08 4.99 3.03
C GLN A 90 -12.72 4.42 2.63
N ASP A 91 -11.66 4.94 3.22
CA ASP A 91 -10.32 4.36 3.14
C ASP A 91 -9.85 4.01 4.56
N ARG A 92 -9.54 2.74 4.76
CA ARG A 92 -8.91 2.24 5.98
C ARG A 92 -7.68 1.45 5.57
N THR A 93 -6.52 2.03 5.80
CA THR A 93 -5.24 1.43 5.44
C THR A 93 -4.34 1.31 6.67
N GLN A 94 -3.74 0.14 6.83
CA GLN A 94 -2.75 -0.16 7.85
C GLN A 94 -1.55 -0.80 7.19
N ILE A 95 -0.36 -0.22 7.38
CA ILE A 95 0.89 -0.75 6.85
C ILE A 95 1.92 -0.75 7.98
N TYR A 96 2.50 -1.90 8.25
CA TYR A 96 3.58 -2.08 9.22
C TYR A 96 4.78 -2.66 8.51
N LYS A 97 5.94 -2.08 8.72
CA LYS A 97 7.22 -2.56 8.20
C LYS A 97 8.24 -2.59 9.33
N PHE A 98 8.97 -3.69 9.43
CA PHE A 98 10.05 -3.84 10.38
C PHE A 98 11.24 -4.44 9.68
N ALA A 99 12.43 -3.95 9.96
CA ALA A 99 13.67 -4.51 9.47
C ALA A 99 14.70 -4.61 10.58
N LEU A 100 15.43 -5.71 10.59
CA LEU A 100 16.59 -5.94 11.44
C LEU A 100 17.76 -6.31 10.52
N THR A 101 18.86 -5.58 10.66
CA THR A 101 20.05 -5.74 9.83
C THR A 101 21.27 -5.99 10.68
N LYS A 102 22.07 -6.98 10.30
CA LYS A 102 23.38 -7.25 10.89
C LYS A 102 24.46 -7.10 9.83
N PHE A 103 25.52 -6.34 10.16
CA PHE A 103 26.77 -6.36 9.42
C PHE A 103 27.72 -7.42 10.01
N TYR A 104 28.47 -8.07 9.16
CA TYR A 104 29.46 -9.08 9.54
C TYR A 104 30.69 -8.98 8.64
N HIS A 105 31.80 -9.66 8.99
CA HIS A 105 33.09 -9.60 8.32
C HIS A 105 33.55 -8.15 8.08
N GLU A 106 33.62 -7.36 9.18
CA GLU A 106 34.09 -5.97 9.14
C GLU A 106 33.28 -5.07 8.21
N GLY A 107 31.98 -5.37 8.05
CA GLY A 107 31.04 -4.60 7.22
C GLY A 107 30.97 -5.03 5.76
N ARG A 108 31.73 -6.04 5.33
CA ARG A 108 31.64 -6.61 3.98
C ARG A 108 30.36 -7.42 3.74
N GLY A 109 29.85 -8.04 4.78
CA GLY A 109 28.59 -8.79 4.74
C GLY A 109 27.46 -8.03 5.40
N GLN A 110 26.29 -8.10 4.84
CA GLN A 110 25.05 -7.54 5.37
C GLN A 110 23.93 -8.59 5.27
N LEU A 111 23.30 -8.90 6.39
CA LEU A 111 22.12 -9.73 6.47
C LEU A 111 20.95 -8.90 7.00
N SER A 112 19.84 -8.88 6.28
CA SER A 112 18.64 -8.12 6.67
C SER A 112 17.42 -9.02 6.63
N ALA A 113 16.67 -9.03 7.73
CA ALA A 113 15.33 -9.63 7.82
C ALA A 113 14.29 -8.50 7.82
N ILE A 114 13.33 -8.58 6.91
CA ILE A 114 12.31 -7.56 6.71
C ILE A 114 10.94 -8.21 6.80
N TYR A 115 10.06 -7.63 7.60
CA TYR A 115 8.66 -8.00 7.68
C TYR A 115 7.79 -6.83 7.21
N HIS A 116 6.82 -7.14 6.37
CA HIS A 116 5.84 -6.19 5.88
C HIS A 116 4.44 -6.76 6.04
N TYR A 117 3.58 -6.02 6.70
CA TYR A 117 2.15 -6.28 6.81
C TYR A 117 1.37 -5.13 6.17
N SER A 118 0.36 -5.48 5.40
CA SER A 118 -0.60 -4.52 4.86
C SER A 118 -2.03 -5.03 5.04
N ASN A 119 -2.92 -4.13 5.41
CA ASN A 119 -4.35 -4.37 5.47
C ASN A 119 -5.06 -3.11 4.99
N SER A 120 -5.78 -3.22 3.91
CA SER A 120 -6.47 -2.09 3.29
C SER A 120 -7.90 -2.47 2.96
N HIS A 121 -8.82 -1.61 3.38
CA HIS A 121 -10.20 -1.60 2.93
C HIS A 121 -10.43 -0.27 2.24
N TRP A 122 -10.73 -0.34 0.97
CA TRP A 122 -10.97 0.85 0.18
C TRP A 122 -12.28 0.73 -0.56
N LEU A 123 -13.19 1.63 -0.28
CA LEU A 123 -14.46 1.74 -0.95
C LEU A 123 -14.54 3.12 -1.61
N SER A 124 -14.64 3.13 -2.93
CA SER A 124 -14.76 4.34 -3.72
C SER A 124 -16.01 4.29 -4.58
N ASN A 125 -16.68 5.42 -4.64
CA ASN A 125 -17.79 5.65 -5.54
C ASN A 125 -17.37 6.14 -6.93
N ALA A 126 -16.07 6.28 -7.19
CA ALA A 126 -15.56 6.86 -8.42
C ALA A 126 -15.79 6.01 -9.68
N THR A 127 -16.19 4.76 -9.52
CA THR A 127 -16.37 3.80 -10.61
C THR A 127 -17.82 3.64 -11.07
N THR A 128 -18.79 4.20 -10.34
CA THR A 128 -20.21 4.08 -10.65
C THR A 128 -20.77 5.46 -10.95
N GLY A 129 -21.12 5.70 -12.21
CA GLY A 129 -21.85 6.90 -12.60
C GLY A 129 -23.32 6.86 -12.17
N ALA A 130 -24.01 7.98 -12.23
CA ALA A 130 -25.43 8.02 -12.01
C ALA A 130 -26.16 7.14 -13.05
N PRO A 131 -27.17 6.36 -12.66
CA PRO A 131 -28.01 5.64 -13.60
C PRO A 131 -28.78 6.65 -14.47
N PHE A 132 -29.04 6.30 -15.71
CA PHE A 132 -29.78 7.12 -16.66
C PHE A 132 -30.65 6.29 -17.59
N ILE A 133 -31.59 6.94 -18.24
CA ILE A 133 -32.41 6.35 -19.30
C ILE A 133 -31.83 6.82 -20.63
N TYR A 134 -31.44 5.89 -21.49
CA TYR A 134 -31.08 6.21 -22.86
C TYR A 134 -32.35 6.43 -23.70
N VAL A 135 -32.45 7.60 -24.34
CA VAL A 135 -33.65 7.99 -25.09
C VAL A 135 -33.44 8.01 -26.62
N GLY A 136 -32.25 7.64 -27.07
CA GLY A 136 -31.87 7.63 -28.49
C GLY A 136 -31.00 8.82 -28.88
N ASP A 137 -30.43 8.80 -30.09
CA ASP A 137 -29.60 9.84 -30.71
C ASP A 137 -28.43 10.34 -29.83
N GLY A 138 -27.85 9.47 -29.02
CA GLY A 138 -26.81 9.83 -28.05
C GLY A 138 -27.31 10.63 -26.85
N SER A 139 -28.62 10.83 -26.71
CA SER A 139 -29.22 11.59 -25.60
C SER A 139 -29.59 10.68 -24.45
N VAL A 140 -29.48 11.22 -23.25
CA VAL A 140 -29.82 10.53 -22.00
C VAL A 140 -30.75 11.39 -21.16
N LYS A 141 -31.62 10.75 -20.39
CA LYS A 141 -32.53 11.38 -19.46
C LYS A 141 -32.17 10.97 -18.04
N GLU A 142 -32.17 11.95 -17.14
CA GLU A 142 -31.96 11.70 -15.71
C GLU A 142 -33.12 10.89 -15.11
N ILE A 143 -32.74 9.97 -14.20
CA ILE A 143 -33.71 9.33 -13.33
C ILE A 143 -33.97 10.24 -12.14
N PRO A 144 -35.24 10.44 -11.73
CA PRO A 144 -35.54 11.29 -10.58
C PRO A 144 -34.72 10.90 -9.33
N GLY A 145 -34.04 11.87 -8.76
CA GLY A 145 -33.15 11.69 -7.61
C GLY A 145 -31.69 11.34 -7.94
N PHE A 146 -31.34 11.19 -9.23
CA PHE A 146 -29.97 10.97 -9.69
C PHE A 146 -29.58 12.01 -10.73
N SER A 147 -28.80 13.00 -10.33
CA SER A 147 -28.30 14.01 -11.26
C SER A 147 -27.07 13.53 -12.02
N LEU A 148 -27.08 13.62 -13.33
CA LEU A 148 -25.94 13.28 -14.18
C LEU A 148 -24.72 14.13 -13.80
N GLY A 149 -23.57 13.49 -13.72
CA GLY A 149 -22.30 14.15 -13.41
C GLY A 149 -22.08 14.51 -11.93
N THR A 150 -23.11 14.51 -11.10
CA THR A 150 -22.98 14.86 -9.66
C THR A 150 -23.40 13.75 -8.71
N SER A 151 -24.18 12.78 -9.18
CA SER A 151 -24.60 11.62 -8.39
C SER A 151 -23.79 10.40 -8.76
N SER A 152 -23.51 9.60 -7.77
CA SER A 152 -22.87 8.29 -7.91
C SER A 152 -23.78 7.25 -7.27
N TYR A 153 -23.85 6.09 -7.87
CA TYR A 153 -24.65 4.99 -7.34
C TYR A 153 -23.75 3.83 -6.95
N LEU A 154 -23.77 3.50 -5.68
CA LEU A 154 -23.17 2.29 -5.16
C LEU A 154 -24.30 1.51 -4.46
N PRO A 155 -24.72 0.37 -4.99
CA PRO A 155 -25.75 -0.42 -4.33
C PRO A 155 -25.25 -0.87 -2.97
N ASP A 156 -26.11 -0.79 -1.96
CA ASP A 156 -25.87 -1.42 -0.67
C ASP A 156 -26.06 -2.93 -0.84
N VAL A 157 -25.00 -3.60 -1.26
CA VAL A 157 -25.02 -5.04 -1.47
C VAL A 157 -24.33 -5.69 -0.28
N SER A 158 -25.14 -6.19 0.66
CA SER A 158 -24.66 -6.86 1.87
C SER A 158 -24.34 -8.34 1.64
N ASP A 159 -24.92 -8.97 0.61
CA ASP A 159 -24.85 -10.42 0.38
C ASP A 159 -24.44 -10.75 -1.05
N ILE A 160 -23.19 -10.47 -1.40
CA ILE A 160 -22.60 -10.94 -2.66
C ILE A 160 -22.23 -12.40 -2.49
N VAL A 161 -22.80 -13.27 -3.31
CA VAL A 161 -22.48 -14.71 -3.33
C VAL A 161 -21.45 -14.99 -4.40
N TYR A 162 -20.38 -15.65 -4.05
CA TYR A 162 -19.30 -16.04 -4.96
C TYR A 162 -18.79 -17.45 -4.65
N MET A 163 -18.19 -18.08 -5.63
CA MET A 163 -17.50 -19.35 -5.45
C MET A 163 -16.01 -19.10 -5.16
N ASP A 164 -15.51 -19.62 -4.05
CA ASP A 164 -14.07 -19.63 -3.77
C ASP A 164 -13.40 -20.64 -4.71
N ILE A 165 -12.63 -20.13 -5.66
CA ILE A 165 -11.97 -20.94 -6.70
C ILE A 165 -10.94 -21.93 -6.15
N ARG A 166 -10.47 -21.74 -4.91
CA ARG A 166 -9.50 -22.63 -4.26
C ARG A 166 -10.17 -23.85 -3.61
N THR A 167 -11.39 -23.68 -3.12
CA THR A 167 -12.10 -24.72 -2.38
C THR A 167 -13.33 -25.23 -3.11
N GLY A 168 -13.87 -24.49 -4.09
CA GLY A 168 -15.14 -24.77 -4.76
C GLY A 168 -16.37 -24.45 -3.91
N GLU A 169 -16.19 -23.89 -2.73
CA GLU A 169 -17.30 -23.58 -1.82
C GLU A 169 -17.95 -22.24 -2.17
N MET A 170 -19.27 -22.19 -2.02
CA MET A 170 -20.03 -20.94 -2.13
C MET A 170 -19.87 -20.14 -0.84
N LYS A 171 -19.43 -18.88 -0.97
CA LYS A 171 -19.21 -17.95 0.14
C LYS A 171 -20.02 -16.67 -0.07
N LYS A 172 -20.26 -15.96 1.02
CA LYS A 172 -20.89 -14.64 1.01
C LYS A 172 -19.88 -13.58 1.44
N THR A 173 -20.00 -12.41 0.86
CA THR A 173 -19.22 -11.22 1.24
C THR A 173 -20.05 -9.96 1.06
N SER A 174 -19.65 -8.88 1.70
CA SER A 174 -20.18 -7.55 1.43
C SER A 174 -19.36 -6.85 0.34
N LEU A 175 -19.91 -5.81 -0.28
CA LEU A 175 -19.15 -4.98 -1.22
C LEU A 175 -17.92 -4.34 -0.54
N TYR A 176 -18.05 -3.94 0.72
CA TYR A 176 -16.96 -3.40 1.51
C TYR A 176 -15.83 -4.42 1.73
N ASP A 177 -16.16 -5.64 2.06
CA ASP A 177 -15.17 -6.71 2.28
C ASP A 177 -14.57 -7.21 0.98
N ALA A 178 -15.32 -7.16 -0.12
CA ALA A 178 -14.82 -7.52 -1.45
C ALA A 178 -13.68 -6.61 -1.94
N THR A 179 -13.61 -5.39 -1.44
CA THR A 179 -12.53 -4.42 -1.76
C THR A 179 -11.37 -4.46 -0.77
N ALA A 180 -11.38 -5.40 0.16
CA ALA A 180 -10.33 -5.57 1.15
C ALA A 180 -9.11 -6.29 0.55
N SER A 181 -7.94 -5.83 0.95
CA SER A 181 -6.66 -6.48 0.65
C SER A 181 -5.85 -6.65 1.92
N LYS A 182 -5.36 -7.86 2.17
CA LYS A 182 -4.54 -8.17 3.34
C LYS A 182 -3.33 -9.01 2.89
N GLY A 183 -2.15 -8.58 3.29
CA GLY A 183 -0.91 -9.25 2.94
C GLY A 183 0.10 -9.28 4.07
N ASN A 184 0.87 -10.36 4.10
CA ASN A 184 2.07 -10.52 4.91
C ASN A 184 3.22 -10.89 3.99
N GLN A 185 4.37 -10.25 4.17
CA GLN A 185 5.57 -10.55 3.42
C GLN A 185 6.75 -10.60 4.38
N PHE A 186 7.52 -11.65 4.27
CA PHE A 186 8.81 -11.79 4.93
C PHE A 186 9.90 -11.87 3.87
N THR A 187 10.95 -11.06 4.03
CA THR A 187 12.08 -11.01 3.10
C THR A 187 13.38 -11.13 3.86
N LEU A 188 14.24 -12.03 3.41
CA LEU A 188 15.60 -12.19 3.89
C LEU A 188 16.55 -11.77 2.77
N LEU A 189 17.41 -10.80 3.05
CA LEU A 189 18.41 -10.28 2.12
C LEU A 189 19.79 -10.53 2.68
N ASN A 190 20.67 -11.12 1.89
CA ASN A 190 22.09 -11.22 2.19
C ASN A 190 22.89 -10.59 1.05
N ARG A 191 23.79 -9.66 1.40
CA ARG A 191 24.72 -9.03 0.48
C ARG A 191 26.13 -9.21 0.99
N TYR A 192 27.08 -9.48 0.11
CA TYR A 192 28.47 -9.64 0.47
C TYR A 192 29.37 -9.03 -0.60
N LYS A 193 30.25 -8.11 -0.18
CA LYS A 193 31.27 -7.50 -1.05
C LYS A 193 32.53 -8.31 -0.99
N TRP A 194 32.94 -8.84 -2.14
CA TRP A 194 34.18 -9.57 -2.31
C TRP A 194 35.35 -8.60 -2.54
N ASP A 195 36.59 -9.05 -2.26
CA ASP A 195 37.79 -8.21 -2.40
C ASP A 195 38.05 -7.79 -3.87
N ASN A 196 37.50 -8.51 -4.85
CA ASN A 196 37.59 -8.20 -6.27
C ASN A 196 36.49 -7.22 -6.78
N GLY A 197 35.71 -6.64 -5.87
CA GLY A 197 34.64 -5.69 -6.20
C GLY A 197 33.33 -6.29 -6.67
N LEU A 198 33.20 -7.61 -6.68
CA LEU A 198 31.90 -8.28 -6.92
C LEU A 198 31.00 -8.16 -5.68
N GLU A 199 29.70 -8.00 -5.94
CA GLU A 199 28.64 -7.90 -4.91
C GLU A 199 27.55 -8.94 -5.13
#